data_a0e603d11904907ea3fe6223b1beda56
#
_entry.id   a0e603d11904907ea3fe6223b1beda56
#
_cell.length_a   1.000
_cell.length_b   1.000
_cell.length_c   1.000
_cell.angle_alpha   90.00
_cell.angle_beta   90.00
_cell.angle_gamma   90.00
#
_symmetry.space_group_name_H-M   'P 1'
#
loop_
_entity.id
_entity.type
_entity.pdbx_description
1 polymer ?
#
loop_
_entity_poly.entity_id
_entity_poly.type
_entity_poly.pdbx_seq_one_letter_code
_entity_poly.pdbx_strand_id
1 'polypeptide(L)'
;ELWLPAQHFRACLNAFTKLSKGIWMQQEIIELYNNQPKTWTAEHKALFNEFLSALNIGKIRSCEKENGIWKVNEWVKMGILIGFRMGELTTYQWGMDKLFFDKDTLPEKQFSLDDKIRIVPGGSSARNGCYISSGVTIMPPAYINIGAYIDSGTLIDSHSLVGSCAQVGKNVHLSAGAIIGGVLEPIGMRPVIIEDDVFVGGNTGIYEGIIVQSKAVIASGTVITASTPIYDSIREKFLEYDTGKSFTIPANAVVVPGSRPMKSNPNFQIACPIIIKYRDNKTDKAVELEQALRK
;
A
#
# COMPACT_ATOMS: atom_id res chain seq x y z
N GLU A 1 14.10 12.31 -47.13
CA GLU A 1 13.28 11.12 -46.80
C GLU A 1 13.87 10.47 -45.56
N LEU A 2 13.24 10.72 -44.40
CA LEU A 2 13.61 10.13 -43.12
C LEU A 2 12.82 8.81 -42.96
N TRP A 3 13.46 7.70 -43.27
CA TRP A 3 12.97 6.38 -42.98
C TRP A 3 13.23 6.08 -41.50
N LEU A 4 12.18 6.11 -40.66
CA LEU A 4 12.22 5.53 -39.31
C LEU A 4 12.24 4.00 -39.42
N PRO A 5 13.13 3.30 -38.69
CA PRO A 5 13.19 1.84 -38.73
C PRO A 5 11.87 1.21 -38.28
N ALA A 6 11.41 0.18 -38.95
CA ALA A 6 10.14 -0.54 -38.67
C ALA A 6 9.97 -0.99 -37.22
N GLN A 7 11.06 -1.15 -36.47
CA GLN A 7 11.06 -1.47 -35.04
C GLN A 7 10.55 -0.30 -34.19
N HIS A 8 10.84 0.95 -34.53
CA HIS A 8 10.32 2.13 -33.82
C HIS A 8 8.82 2.32 -34.08
N PHE A 9 8.36 2.04 -35.30
CA PHE A 9 6.94 2.13 -35.62
C PHE A 9 6.10 1.08 -34.87
N ARG A 10 6.58 -0.17 -34.75
CA ARG A 10 5.93 -1.21 -33.93
C ARG A 10 5.93 -0.88 -32.44
N ALA A 11 7.01 -0.30 -31.91
CA ALA A 11 7.08 0.14 -30.51
C ALA A 11 6.09 1.29 -30.23
N CYS A 12 5.98 2.27 -31.13
CA CYS A 12 4.99 3.34 -31.02
C CYS A 12 3.56 2.83 -31.15
N LEU A 13 3.28 1.90 -32.09
CA LEU A 13 1.95 1.30 -32.25
C LEU A 13 1.54 0.48 -31.02
N ASN A 14 2.47 -0.29 -30.44
CA ASN A 14 2.25 -1.05 -29.20
C ASN A 14 2.06 -0.14 -27.97
N ALA A 15 2.78 0.98 -27.90
CA ALA A 15 2.59 1.98 -26.86
C ALA A 15 1.23 2.68 -27.00
N PHE A 16 0.83 3.03 -28.22
CA PHE A 16 -0.45 3.67 -28.50
C PHE A 16 -1.64 2.73 -28.20
N THR A 17 -1.54 1.44 -28.54
CA THR A 17 -2.54 0.43 -28.20
C THR A 17 -2.59 0.12 -26.69
N LYS A 18 -1.45 0.19 -25.99
CA LYS A 18 -1.43 0.05 -24.51
C LYS A 18 -2.04 1.26 -23.80
N LEU A 19 -1.76 2.48 -24.27
CA LEU A 19 -2.35 3.71 -23.73
C LEU A 19 -3.87 3.74 -23.97
N SER A 20 -4.32 3.40 -25.18
CA SER A 20 -5.74 3.36 -25.51
C SER A 20 -6.51 2.33 -24.67
N LYS A 21 -5.95 1.14 -24.44
CA LYS A 21 -6.56 0.12 -23.57
C LYS A 21 -6.63 0.54 -22.10
N GLY A 22 -5.63 1.23 -21.57
CA GLY A 22 -5.64 1.74 -20.19
C GLY A 22 -6.70 2.80 -19.97
N ILE A 23 -6.82 3.75 -20.90
CA ILE A 23 -7.83 4.82 -20.87
C ILE A 23 -9.24 4.23 -21.01
N TRP A 24 -9.42 3.24 -21.89
CA TRP A 24 -10.69 2.55 -22.06
C TRP A 24 -11.12 1.85 -20.75
N MET A 25 -10.27 1.03 -20.15
CA MET A 25 -10.57 0.34 -18.88
C MET A 25 -10.99 1.32 -17.77
N GLN A 26 -10.28 2.44 -17.65
CA GLN A 26 -10.61 3.46 -16.67
C GLN A 26 -12.01 4.04 -16.88
N GLN A 27 -12.38 4.34 -18.12
CA GLN A 27 -13.68 4.90 -18.46
C GLN A 27 -14.80 3.91 -18.16
N GLU A 28 -14.66 2.65 -18.58
CA GLU A 28 -15.63 1.58 -18.33
C GLU A 28 -15.83 1.32 -16.82
N ILE A 29 -14.74 1.32 -16.02
CA ILE A 29 -14.83 1.16 -14.57
C ILE A 29 -15.57 2.32 -13.93
N ILE A 30 -15.29 3.56 -14.33
CA ILE A 30 -15.97 4.76 -13.81
C ILE A 30 -17.47 4.71 -14.15
N GLU A 31 -17.80 4.36 -15.40
CA GLU A 31 -19.18 4.26 -15.85
C GLU A 31 -19.93 3.16 -15.09
N LEU A 32 -19.33 1.98 -14.95
CA LEU A 32 -19.90 0.85 -14.24
C LEU A 32 -20.10 1.13 -12.75
N TYR A 33 -19.19 1.88 -12.14
CA TYR A 33 -19.29 2.28 -10.73
C TYR A 33 -20.45 3.25 -10.50
N ASN A 34 -20.61 4.24 -11.39
CA ASN A 34 -21.63 5.28 -11.29
C ASN A 34 -23.03 4.79 -11.69
N ASN A 35 -23.09 3.89 -12.67
CA ASN A 35 -24.33 3.34 -13.22
C ASN A 35 -24.48 1.85 -12.86
N GLN A 36 -24.45 1.56 -11.56
CA GLN A 36 -24.50 0.17 -11.09
C GLN A 36 -25.67 -0.61 -11.71
N PRO A 37 -25.42 -1.72 -12.41
CA PRO A 37 -26.45 -2.50 -13.06
C PRO A 37 -27.30 -3.26 -12.03
N LYS A 38 -28.56 -3.54 -12.36
CA LYS A 38 -29.41 -4.41 -11.54
C LYS A 38 -28.92 -5.87 -11.54
N THR A 39 -28.27 -6.29 -12.63
CA THR A 39 -27.74 -7.64 -12.80
C THR A 39 -26.36 -7.58 -13.45
N TRP A 40 -25.40 -8.28 -12.87
CA TRP A 40 -24.03 -8.36 -13.38
C TRP A 40 -23.96 -9.34 -14.57
N THR A 41 -23.40 -8.88 -15.68
CA THR A 41 -23.25 -9.69 -16.91
C THR A 41 -21.88 -10.37 -16.98
N ALA A 42 -21.71 -11.27 -17.95
CA ALA A 42 -20.41 -11.90 -18.23
C ALA A 42 -19.36 -10.87 -18.67
N GLU A 43 -19.76 -9.83 -19.40
CA GLU A 43 -18.88 -8.73 -19.83
C GLU A 43 -18.38 -7.93 -18.64
N HIS A 44 -19.24 -7.63 -17.66
CA HIS A 44 -18.82 -6.95 -16.40
C HIS A 44 -17.80 -7.79 -15.64
N LYS A 45 -18.00 -9.11 -15.54
CA LYS A 45 -17.05 -10.03 -14.91
C LYS A 45 -15.71 -10.08 -15.66
N ALA A 46 -15.76 -10.09 -17.00
CA ALA A 46 -14.55 -10.07 -17.84
C ALA A 46 -13.75 -8.78 -17.66
N LEU A 47 -14.40 -7.61 -17.65
CA LEU A 47 -13.77 -6.31 -17.38
C LEU A 47 -13.11 -6.31 -15.99
N PHE A 48 -13.81 -6.79 -14.97
CA PHE A 48 -13.27 -6.88 -13.63
C PHE A 48 -12.06 -7.81 -13.53
N ASN A 49 -12.07 -8.94 -14.20
CA ASN A 49 -10.94 -9.88 -14.24
C ASN A 49 -9.71 -9.27 -14.93
N GLU A 50 -9.91 -8.48 -16.01
CA GLU A 50 -8.81 -7.72 -16.64
C GLU A 50 -8.25 -6.65 -15.70
N PHE A 51 -9.12 -5.92 -15.01
CA PHE A 51 -8.75 -4.94 -13.97
C PHE A 51 -7.96 -5.59 -12.84
N LEU A 52 -8.44 -6.71 -12.30
CA LEU A 52 -7.77 -7.46 -11.21
C LEU A 52 -6.40 -7.97 -11.65
N SER A 53 -6.29 -8.46 -12.90
CA SER A 53 -5.02 -8.88 -13.49
C SER A 53 -4.03 -7.72 -13.62
N ALA A 54 -4.50 -6.52 -13.99
CA ALA A 54 -3.67 -5.33 -14.09
C ALA A 54 -3.15 -4.87 -12.71
N LEU A 55 -3.96 -4.99 -11.64
CA LEU A 55 -3.54 -4.77 -10.26
C LEU A 55 -2.47 -5.77 -9.82
N ASN A 56 -2.69 -7.06 -10.09
CA ASN A 56 -1.80 -8.15 -9.70
C ASN A 56 -0.38 -8.03 -10.23
N ILE A 57 -0.20 -7.43 -11.41
CA ILE A 57 1.11 -7.21 -12.03
C ILE A 57 1.64 -5.79 -11.82
N GLY A 58 0.97 -4.98 -10.98
CA GLY A 58 1.37 -3.60 -10.68
C GLY A 58 1.27 -2.64 -11.85
N LYS A 59 0.52 -2.99 -12.92
CA LYS A 59 0.32 -2.13 -14.09
C LYS A 59 -0.55 -0.91 -13.77
N ILE A 60 -1.46 -1.05 -12.82
CA ILE A 60 -2.30 0.01 -12.26
C ILE A 60 -2.14 0.04 -10.75
N ARG A 61 -2.24 1.22 -10.17
CA ARG A 61 -2.07 1.45 -8.72
C ARG A 61 -3.15 2.39 -8.22
N SER A 62 -3.55 2.22 -6.96
CA SER A 62 -4.51 3.12 -6.29
C SER A 62 -3.94 4.52 -6.02
N CYS A 63 -2.61 4.67 -6.00
CA CYS A 63 -1.92 5.94 -5.85
C CYS A 63 -0.55 5.86 -6.51
N GLU A 64 -0.17 6.89 -7.26
CA GLU A 64 1.10 6.96 -7.99
C GLU A 64 1.78 8.30 -7.75
N LYS A 65 3.12 8.34 -7.87
CA LYS A 65 3.90 9.56 -7.71
C LYS A 65 4.15 10.19 -9.08
N GLU A 66 3.50 11.34 -9.35
CA GLU A 66 3.67 12.12 -10.56
C GLU A 66 4.36 13.45 -10.22
N ASN A 67 5.48 13.77 -10.86
CA ASN A 67 6.26 14.99 -10.61
C ASN A 67 6.56 15.24 -9.12
N GLY A 68 6.84 14.16 -8.37
CA GLY A 68 7.15 14.24 -6.94
C GLY A 68 5.93 14.29 -6.01
N ILE A 69 4.72 14.36 -6.54
CA ILE A 69 3.47 14.44 -5.76
C ILE A 69 2.70 13.13 -5.89
N TRP A 70 2.21 12.61 -4.77
CA TRP A 70 1.37 11.43 -4.74
C TRP A 70 -0.08 11.77 -5.15
N LYS A 71 -0.56 11.10 -6.17
CA LYS A 71 -1.88 11.29 -6.80
C LYS A 71 -2.74 10.04 -6.63
N VAL A 72 -3.95 10.21 -6.15
CA VAL A 72 -4.92 9.11 -5.97
C VAL A 72 -5.56 8.78 -7.32
N ASN A 73 -5.57 7.51 -7.67
CA ASN A 73 -6.31 6.95 -8.79
C ASN A 73 -7.67 6.45 -8.31
N GLU A 74 -8.62 7.37 -8.16
CA GLU A 74 -9.96 7.07 -7.62
C GLU A 74 -10.65 5.93 -8.36
N TRP A 75 -10.50 5.88 -9.68
CA TRP A 75 -11.09 4.84 -10.52
C TRP A 75 -10.62 3.43 -10.16
N VAL A 76 -9.38 3.30 -9.63
CA VAL A 76 -8.87 2.01 -9.17
C VAL A 76 -9.61 1.56 -7.91
N LYS A 77 -9.90 2.47 -7.00
CA LYS A 77 -10.73 2.15 -5.82
C LYS A 77 -12.17 1.84 -6.21
N MET A 78 -12.73 2.56 -7.18
CA MET A 78 -14.04 2.26 -7.76
C MET A 78 -14.09 0.83 -8.32
N GLY A 79 -13.06 0.41 -9.06
CA GLY A 79 -12.93 -0.95 -9.58
C GLY A 79 -12.90 -2.01 -8.48
N ILE A 80 -12.16 -1.77 -7.40
CA ILE A 80 -12.13 -2.67 -6.24
C ILE A 80 -13.52 -2.79 -5.61
N LEU A 81 -14.23 -1.66 -5.42
CA LEU A 81 -15.58 -1.64 -4.85
C LEU A 81 -16.60 -2.36 -5.75
N ILE A 82 -16.45 -2.27 -7.08
CA ILE A 82 -17.26 -3.08 -8.02
C ILE A 82 -17.09 -4.57 -7.72
N GLY A 83 -15.85 -5.04 -7.49
CA GLY A 83 -15.59 -6.42 -7.14
C GLY A 83 -16.34 -6.87 -5.89
N PHE A 84 -16.35 -6.04 -4.83
CA PHE A 84 -17.12 -6.33 -3.61
C PHE A 84 -18.64 -6.36 -3.84
N ARG A 85 -19.15 -5.48 -4.71
CA ARG A 85 -20.59 -5.41 -5.03
C ARG A 85 -21.05 -6.56 -5.93
N MET A 86 -20.20 -6.94 -6.89
CA MET A 86 -20.50 -7.95 -7.92
C MET A 86 -20.39 -9.38 -7.39
N GLY A 87 -19.46 -9.61 -6.46
CA GLY A 87 -19.13 -10.96 -6.00
C GLY A 87 -20.25 -11.57 -5.14
N GLU A 88 -20.43 -12.87 -5.30
CA GLU A 88 -21.29 -13.71 -4.48
C GLU A 88 -20.46 -14.49 -3.46
N LEU A 89 -21.06 -14.85 -2.32
CA LEU A 89 -20.38 -15.69 -1.36
C LEU A 89 -20.17 -17.09 -1.93
N THR A 90 -18.94 -17.54 -1.88
CA THR A 90 -18.55 -18.89 -2.27
C THR A 90 -17.68 -19.55 -1.20
N THR A 91 -17.50 -20.84 -1.29
CA THR A 91 -16.69 -21.61 -0.36
C THR A 91 -15.27 -21.76 -0.91
N TYR A 92 -14.30 -21.44 -0.07
CA TYR A 92 -12.89 -21.71 -0.31
C TYR A 92 -12.41 -22.79 0.65
N GLN A 93 -11.74 -23.81 0.13
CA GLN A 93 -11.17 -24.88 0.92
C GLN A 93 -9.67 -24.65 1.09
N TRP A 94 -9.20 -24.67 2.33
CA TRP A 94 -7.78 -24.61 2.66
C TRP A 94 -7.35 -25.87 3.39
N GLY A 95 -6.56 -26.70 2.71
CA GLY A 95 -6.24 -28.05 3.22
C GLY A 95 -7.45 -28.98 3.19
N MET A 96 -7.45 -30.02 4.03
CA MET A 96 -8.54 -30.99 4.05
C MET A 96 -9.73 -30.59 4.94
N ASP A 97 -9.49 -29.73 5.96
CA ASP A 97 -10.46 -29.55 7.05
C ASP A 97 -10.92 -28.10 7.27
N LYS A 98 -10.39 -27.12 6.52
CA LYS A 98 -10.74 -25.71 6.74
C LYS A 98 -11.53 -25.15 5.57
N LEU A 99 -12.72 -24.65 5.88
CA LEU A 99 -13.58 -23.94 4.94
C LEU A 99 -13.63 -22.46 5.31
N PHE A 100 -13.51 -21.62 4.29
CA PHE A 100 -13.70 -20.18 4.37
C PHE A 100 -14.80 -19.75 3.41
N PHE A 101 -15.44 -18.63 3.70
CA PHE A 101 -16.51 -18.08 2.88
C PHE A 101 -16.16 -16.63 2.55
N ASP A 102 -15.98 -16.32 1.28
CA ASP A 102 -15.71 -14.96 0.81
C ASP A 102 -16.28 -14.76 -0.62
N LYS A 103 -16.14 -13.58 -1.15
CA LYS A 103 -16.57 -13.21 -2.49
C LYS A 103 -15.79 -13.97 -3.56
N ASP A 104 -16.50 -14.57 -4.52
CA ASP A 104 -15.92 -15.26 -5.67
C ASP A 104 -15.04 -14.37 -6.56
N THR A 105 -15.29 -13.07 -6.53
CA THR A 105 -14.50 -12.04 -7.22
C THR A 105 -13.18 -11.68 -6.54
N LEU A 106 -12.98 -12.06 -5.28
CA LEU A 106 -11.85 -11.62 -4.45
C LEU A 106 -11.11 -12.81 -3.80
N PRO A 107 -10.68 -13.81 -4.59
CA PRO A 107 -9.97 -14.98 -4.05
C PRO A 107 -8.63 -14.61 -3.42
N GLU A 108 -8.05 -15.55 -2.72
CA GLU A 108 -6.66 -15.48 -2.28
C GLU A 108 -5.70 -15.46 -3.49
N LYS A 109 -4.64 -14.64 -3.40
CA LYS A 109 -3.58 -14.58 -4.40
C LYS A 109 -2.79 -15.88 -4.41
N GLN A 110 -2.63 -16.44 -5.58
CA GLN A 110 -1.78 -17.61 -5.77
C GLN A 110 -0.36 -17.17 -6.08
N PHE A 111 0.61 -17.89 -5.53
CA PHE A 111 2.04 -17.65 -5.72
C PHE A 111 2.72 -18.87 -6.33
N SER A 112 3.78 -18.62 -7.06
CA SER A 112 4.67 -19.63 -7.63
C SER A 112 6.14 -19.32 -7.31
N LEU A 113 7.03 -20.24 -7.55
CA LEU A 113 8.48 -20.01 -7.43
C LEU A 113 9.01 -18.95 -8.41
N ASP A 114 8.33 -18.79 -9.56
CA ASP A 114 8.71 -17.82 -10.58
C ASP A 114 8.48 -16.37 -10.13
N ASP A 115 7.59 -16.14 -9.16
CA ASP A 115 7.36 -14.81 -8.57
C ASP A 115 8.57 -14.32 -7.75
N LYS A 116 9.46 -15.24 -7.34
CA LYS A 116 10.65 -14.93 -6.53
C LYS A 116 10.34 -14.18 -5.23
N ILE A 117 9.21 -14.52 -4.62
CA ILE A 117 8.77 -14.01 -3.33
C ILE A 117 9.01 -15.09 -2.29
N ARG A 118 9.64 -14.74 -1.16
CA ARG A 118 9.83 -15.66 -0.05
C ARG A 118 8.65 -15.58 0.90
N ILE A 119 7.84 -16.62 0.93
CA ILE A 119 6.71 -16.73 1.87
C ILE A 119 7.04 -17.82 2.87
N VAL A 120 7.24 -17.45 4.13
CA VAL A 120 7.56 -18.41 5.19
C VAL A 120 6.30 -19.15 5.61
N PRO A 121 6.30 -20.48 5.75
CA PRO A 121 5.13 -21.24 6.17
C PRO A 121 4.60 -20.78 7.54
N GLY A 122 3.28 -20.66 7.69
CA GLY A 122 2.66 -20.25 8.96
C GLY A 122 1.39 -19.41 8.84
N GLY A 123 0.73 -19.39 7.67
CA GLY A 123 -0.61 -18.86 7.50
C GLY A 123 -0.68 -17.38 7.12
N SER A 124 0.35 -16.85 6.44
CA SER A 124 0.20 -15.56 5.75
C SER A 124 -0.76 -15.68 4.58
N SER A 125 -1.53 -14.64 4.31
CA SER A 125 -2.50 -14.57 3.23
C SER A 125 -2.42 -13.23 2.50
N ALA A 126 -2.58 -13.27 1.18
CA ALA A 126 -2.66 -12.08 0.35
C ALA A 126 -3.89 -12.17 -0.55
N ARG A 127 -4.66 -11.10 -0.63
CA ARG A 127 -5.83 -11.06 -1.48
C ARG A 127 -5.44 -10.80 -2.94
N ASN A 128 -6.07 -11.51 -3.86
CA ASN A 128 -5.89 -11.25 -5.29
C ASN A 128 -6.18 -9.78 -5.62
N GLY A 129 -5.41 -9.17 -6.52
CA GLY A 129 -5.44 -7.72 -6.76
C GLY A 129 -4.48 -6.90 -5.90
N CYS A 130 -3.62 -7.51 -5.08
CA CYS A 130 -2.43 -6.85 -4.55
C CYS A 130 -1.22 -7.14 -5.44
N TYR A 131 -0.34 -6.16 -5.60
CA TYR A 131 0.97 -6.35 -6.22
C TYR A 131 2.04 -6.55 -5.17
N ILE A 132 2.84 -7.59 -5.34
CA ILE A 132 4.00 -7.90 -4.52
C ILE A 132 5.16 -8.18 -5.46
N SER A 133 6.21 -7.38 -5.36
CA SER A 133 7.38 -7.46 -6.23
C SER A 133 8.26 -8.66 -5.87
N SER A 134 9.07 -9.09 -6.83
CA SER A 134 10.12 -10.07 -6.58
C SER A 134 11.10 -9.58 -5.51
N GLY A 135 11.66 -10.53 -4.72
CA GLY A 135 12.59 -10.22 -3.63
C GLY A 135 11.91 -9.75 -2.33
N VAL A 136 10.59 -9.70 -2.27
CA VAL A 136 9.85 -9.46 -1.02
C VAL A 136 9.89 -10.72 -0.14
N THR A 137 10.03 -10.52 1.17
CA THR A 137 9.92 -11.58 2.18
C THR A 137 8.69 -11.35 3.06
N ILE A 138 7.90 -12.40 3.28
CA ILE A 138 6.69 -12.36 4.11
C ILE A 138 6.85 -13.38 5.23
N MET A 139 6.87 -12.90 6.48
CA MET A 139 6.92 -13.71 7.70
C MET A 139 5.50 -13.95 8.23
N PRO A 140 5.23 -15.14 8.79
CA PRO A 140 3.87 -15.51 9.18
C PRO A 140 3.48 -15.06 10.61
N PRO A 141 2.19 -14.94 10.86
CA PRO A 141 1.14 -14.68 9.87
C PRO A 141 1.14 -13.20 9.48
N ALA A 142 0.99 -12.89 8.21
CA ALA A 142 0.81 -11.53 7.73
C ALA A 142 -0.40 -11.47 6.79
N TYR A 143 -1.06 -10.31 6.68
CA TYR A 143 -2.17 -10.13 5.76
C TYR A 143 -1.95 -8.94 4.84
N ILE A 144 -2.12 -9.17 3.53
CA ILE A 144 -1.98 -8.15 2.49
C ILE A 144 -3.30 -8.05 1.74
N ASN A 145 -3.91 -6.87 1.76
CA ASN A 145 -5.24 -6.69 1.17
C ASN A 145 -5.18 -6.19 -0.27
N ILE A 146 -6.33 -6.26 -0.97
CA ILE A 146 -6.50 -5.84 -2.36
C ILE A 146 -6.08 -4.38 -2.59
N GLY A 147 -5.49 -4.10 -3.74
CA GLY A 147 -5.01 -2.77 -4.12
C GLY A 147 -3.72 -2.35 -3.45
N ALA A 148 -3.21 -3.13 -2.47
CA ALA A 148 -1.89 -2.90 -1.89
C ALA A 148 -0.81 -3.07 -2.95
N TYR A 149 0.22 -2.22 -2.90
CA TYR A 149 1.40 -2.30 -3.75
C TYR A 149 2.64 -2.38 -2.87
N ILE A 150 3.44 -3.42 -3.04
CA ILE A 150 4.64 -3.68 -2.25
C ILE A 150 5.81 -3.87 -3.21
N ASP A 151 6.80 -2.98 -3.12
CA ASP A 151 7.95 -2.99 -4.00
C ASP A 151 9.09 -3.87 -3.47
N SER A 152 10.11 -4.07 -4.29
CA SER A 152 11.18 -5.04 -4.14
C SER A 152 12.03 -4.87 -2.88
N GLY A 153 12.57 -5.96 -2.35
CA GLY A 153 13.46 -5.96 -1.18
C GLY A 153 12.77 -5.68 0.16
N THR A 154 11.45 -5.51 0.15
CA THR A 154 10.68 -5.22 1.37
C THR A 154 10.48 -6.49 2.21
N LEU A 155 10.59 -6.33 3.54
CA LEU A 155 10.24 -7.33 4.53
C LEU A 155 8.90 -6.96 5.20
N ILE A 156 7.98 -7.92 5.18
CA ILE A 156 6.71 -7.87 5.93
C ILE A 156 6.84 -8.91 7.04
N ASP A 157 7.06 -8.44 8.27
CA ASP A 157 7.31 -9.32 9.41
C ASP A 157 6.00 -9.85 10.02
N SER A 158 6.11 -10.75 10.97
CA SER A 158 5.00 -11.48 11.58
C SER A 158 3.93 -10.54 12.15
N HIS A 159 2.67 -10.92 11.99
CA HIS A 159 1.50 -10.16 12.43
C HIS A 159 1.34 -8.78 11.77
N SER A 160 2.08 -8.48 10.71
CA SER A 160 1.91 -7.22 9.99
C SER A 160 0.68 -7.24 9.09
N LEU A 161 0.03 -6.07 8.98
CA LEU A 161 -1.06 -5.82 8.05
C LEU A 161 -0.64 -4.77 7.01
N VAL A 162 -0.81 -5.09 5.74
CA VAL A 162 -0.81 -4.10 4.65
C VAL A 162 -2.24 -3.96 4.15
N GLY A 163 -2.89 -2.88 4.54
CA GLY A 163 -4.31 -2.61 4.28
C GLY A 163 -4.60 -2.29 2.81
N SER A 164 -5.89 -2.27 2.47
CA SER A 164 -6.34 -2.01 1.09
C SER A 164 -5.75 -0.72 0.54
N CYS A 165 -5.23 -0.79 -0.68
CA CYS A 165 -4.68 0.35 -1.41
C CYS A 165 -3.39 0.96 -0.84
N ALA A 166 -2.84 0.48 0.29
CA ALA A 166 -1.59 0.97 0.83
C ALA A 166 -0.43 0.81 -0.16
N GLN A 167 0.48 1.79 -0.18
CA GLN A 167 1.63 1.80 -1.08
C GLN A 167 2.91 1.68 -0.25
N VAL A 168 3.69 0.64 -0.49
CA VAL A 168 4.94 0.36 0.20
C VAL A 168 6.07 0.31 -0.82
N GLY A 169 7.07 1.14 -0.62
CA GLY A 169 8.24 1.30 -1.48
C GLY A 169 9.25 0.16 -1.36
N LYS A 170 10.44 0.40 -1.91
CA LYS A 170 11.55 -0.56 -1.93
C LYS A 170 12.26 -0.63 -0.59
N ASN A 171 12.81 -1.82 -0.28
CA ASN A 171 13.67 -2.04 0.89
C ASN A 171 13.03 -1.59 2.21
N VAL A 172 11.71 -1.52 2.30
CA VAL A 172 10.99 -1.17 3.52
C VAL A 172 11.05 -2.34 4.51
N HIS A 173 11.18 -2.03 5.79
CA HIS A 173 10.99 -3.00 6.85
C HIS A 173 9.70 -2.69 7.61
N LEU A 174 8.71 -3.52 7.48
CA LEU A 174 7.55 -3.55 8.36
C LEU A 174 7.81 -4.59 9.46
N SER A 175 8.20 -4.13 10.64
CA SER A 175 8.50 -5.03 11.77
C SER A 175 7.25 -5.69 12.33
N ALA A 176 7.44 -6.69 13.20
CA ALA A 176 6.35 -7.50 13.73
C ALA A 176 5.21 -6.65 14.33
N GLY A 177 3.97 -6.97 13.92
CA GLY A 177 2.78 -6.24 14.36
C GLY A 177 2.63 -4.84 13.77
N ALA A 178 3.41 -4.45 12.76
CA ALA A 178 3.22 -3.18 12.07
C ALA A 178 1.91 -3.18 11.28
N ILE A 179 1.11 -2.13 11.45
CA ILE A 179 -0.18 -1.96 10.77
C ILE A 179 -0.09 -0.77 9.81
N ILE A 180 -0.15 -1.05 8.52
CA ILE A 180 -0.30 -0.05 7.48
C ILE A 180 -1.77 -0.02 7.08
N GLY A 181 -2.47 1.02 7.53
CA GLY A 181 -3.92 1.13 7.40
C GLY A 181 -4.41 1.12 5.95
N GLY A 182 -5.55 0.50 5.73
CA GLY A 182 -6.22 0.50 4.44
C GLY A 182 -7.12 1.74 4.30
N VAL A 183 -7.14 2.32 3.09
CA VAL A 183 -8.04 3.43 2.74
C VAL A 183 -8.69 3.13 1.40
N LEU A 184 -9.78 2.36 1.44
CA LEU A 184 -10.59 2.08 0.27
C LEU A 184 -11.69 3.15 0.08
N GLU A 185 -12.34 3.51 1.16
CA GLU A 185 -13.36 4.56 1.23
C GLU A 185 -12.98 5.62 2.27
N PRO A 186 -13.28 6.90 1.99
CA PRO A 186 -13.79 7.46 0.73
C PRO A 186 -12.80 7.33 -0.43
N ILE A 187 -13.31 7.16 -1.66
CA ILE A 187 -12.47 6.89 -2.85
C ILE A 187 -11.42 7.97 -3.12
N GLY A 188 -11.72 9.25 -2.83
CA GLY A 188 -10.80 10.37 -3.00
C GLY A 188 -9.75 10.50 -1.89
N MET A 189 -9.88 9.76 -0.77
CA MET A 189 -8.90 9.82 0.30
C MET A 189 -7.60 9.11 -0.11
N ARG A 190 -6.46 9.75 0.16
CA ARG A 190 -5.15 9.17 -0.12
C ARG A 190 -4.92 7.92 0.75
N PRO A 191 -4.41 6.80 0.18
CA PRO A 191 -3.98 5.66 0.97
C PRO A 191 -2.74 5.99 1.80
N VAL A 192 -2.40 5.12 2.74
CA VAL A 192 -1.12 5.21 3.45
C VAL A 192 0.01 4.91 2.46
N ILE A 193 1.05 5.73 2.53
CA ILE A 193 2.23 5.63 1.65
C ILE A 193 3.49 5.54 2.50
N ILE A 194 4.23 4.46 2.31
CA ILE A 194 5.55 4.25 2.90
C ILE A 194 6.55 4.26 1.75
N GLU A 195 7.39 5.29 1.68
CA GLU A 195 8.39 5.40 0.62
C GLU A 195 9.59 4.47 0.85
N ASP A 196 10.58 4.52 -0.05
CA ASP A 196 11.72 3.61 -0.07
C ASP A 196 12.60 3.73 1.20
N ASP A 197 13.23 2.61 1.60
CA ASP A 197 14.20 2.51 2.69
C ASP A 197 13.65 2.94 4.08
N VAL A 198 12.32 2.96 4.25
CA VAL A 198 11.68 3.26 5.54
C VAL A 198 11.76 2.05 6.46
N PHE A 199 12.03 2.33 7.74
CA PHE A 199 11.93 1.35 8.82
C PHE A 199 10.71 1.66 9.69
N VAL A 200 9.78 0.70 9.78
CA VAL A 200 8.59 0.77 10.64
C VAL A 200 8.76 -0.21 11.79
N GLY A 201 8.93 0.29 12.98
CA GLY A 201 9.14 -0.51 14.20
C GLY A 201 7.93 -1.36 14.58
N GLY A 202 8.16 -2.36 15.43
CA GLY A 202 7.10 -3.29 15.84
C GLY A 202 5.93 -2.62 16.55
N ASN A 203 4.73 -3.18 16.38
CA ASN A 203 3.48 -2.65 16.97
C ASN A 203 3.20 -1.17 16.63
N THR A 204 3.66 -0.73 15.47
CA THR A 204 3.41 0.62 14.94
C THR A 204 2.14 0.63 14.13
N GLY A 205 1.32 1.68 14.28
CA GLY A 205 0.13 1.89 13.46
C GLY A 205 0.22 3.17 12.63
N ILE A 206 0.10 3.08 11.31
CA ILE A 206 0.11 4.22 10.39
C ILE A 206 -1.17 4.19 9.58
N TYR A 207 -2.00 5.23 9.69
CA TYR A 207 -3.36 5.26 9.20
C TYR A 207 -3.66 6.48 8.31
N GLU A 208 -4.83 6.50 7.68
CA GLU A 208 -5.53 7.61 6.98
C GLU A 208 -4.63 8.57 6.19
N GLY A 209 -4.10 8.09 5.08
CA GLY A 209 -3.41 8.95 4.11
C GLY A 209 -2.07 9.55 4.54
N ILE A 210 -1.51 9.05 5.64
CA ILE A 210 -0.15 9.43 6.07
C ILE A 210 0.86 9.05 4.99
N ILE A 211 1.79 9.97 4.69
CA ILE A 211 2.99 9.68 3.90
C ILE A 211 4.17 9.59 4.86
N VAL A 212 4.92 8.50 4.77
CA VAL A 212 6.24 8.36 5.41
C VAL A 212 7.29 8.42 4.31
N GLN A 213 8.00 9.54 4.22
CA GLN A 213 9.00 9.75 3.18
C GLN A 213 10.25 8.89 3.38
N SER A 214 11.00 8.74 2.30
CA SER A 214 12.14 7.83 2.19
C SER A 214 13.11 7.93 3.36
N LYS A 215 13.62 6.76 3.79
CA LYS A 215 14.60 6.62 4.88
C LYS A 215 14.13 7.08 6.25
N ALA A 216 12.86 7.41 6.46
CA ALA A 216 12.35 7.69 7.79
C ALA A 216 12.35 6.42 8.66
N VAL A 217 12.43 6.60 9.96
CA VAL A 217 12.35 5.55 10.97
C VAL A 217 11.18 5.87 11.90
N ILE A 218 10.24 4.97 11.98
CA ILE A 218 9.13 5.06 12.94
C ILE A 218 9.42 4.05 14.05
N ALA A 219 9.68 4.53 15.26
CA ALA A 219 10.02 3.65 16.37
C ALA A 219 8.82 2.80 16.81
N SER A 220 9.14 1.65 17.42
CA SER A 220 8.13 0.70 17.89
C SER A 220 7.08 1.35 18.78
N GLY A 221 5.82 0.92 18.64
CA GLY A 221 4.69 1.42 19.42
C GLY A 221 4.19 2.82 19.02
N THR A 222 4.71 3.43 17.95
CA THR A 222 4.23 4.72 17.46
C THR A 222 2.91 4.55 16.72
N VAL A 223 1.89 5.32 17.09
CA VAL A 223 0.59 5.34 16.39
C VAL A 223 0.38 6.72 15.76
N ILE A 224 0.15 6.75 14.45
CA ILE A 224 -0.03 7.97 13.65
C ILE A 224 -1.33 7.87 12.88
N THR A 225 -2.23 8.83 13.12
CA THR A 225 -3.49 9.01 12.38
C THR A 225 -3.53 10.41 11.76
N ALA A 226 -4.48 10.66 10.86
CA ALA A 226 -4.66 11.99 10.27
C ALA A 226 -4.95 13.08 11.32
N SER A 227 -5.44 12.72 12.50
CA SER A 227 -5.77 13.66 13.58
C SER A 227 -4.71 13.75 14.69
N THR A 228 -3.67 12.90 14.65
CA THR A 228 -2.62 12.87 15.69
C THR A 228 -1.56 13.93 15.39
N PRO A 229 -1.46 15.04 16.18
CA PRO A 229 -0.44 16.05 15.94
C PRO A 229 0.97 15.46 16.15
N ILE A 230 1.89 15.79 15.27
CA ILE A 230 3.27 15.34 15.30
C ILE A 230 4.16 16.55 15.55
N TYR A 231 5.02 16.49 16.58
CA TYR A 231 5.94 17.56 16.90
C TYR A 231 7.35 17.28 16.39
N ASP A 232 7.92 18.20 15.64
CA ASP A 232 9.33 18.15 15.21
C ASP A 232 10.18 18.94 16.21
N SER A 233 10.90 18.22 17.08
CA SER A 233 11.74 18.84 18.12
C SER A 233 13.01 19.48 17.57
N ILE A 234 13.40 19.17 16.33
CA ILE A 234 14.58 19.77 15.67
C ILE A 234 14.22 21.11 15.04
N ARG A 235 13.00 21.20 14.49
CA ARG A 235 12.48 22.44 13.90
C ARG A 235 11.59 23.24 14.86
N GLU A 236 11.37 22.70 16.07
CA GLU A 236 10.59 23.30 17.16
C GLU A 236 9.15 23.68 16.75
N LYS A 237 8.51 22.84 15.90
CA LYS A 237 7.15 23.09 15.41
C LYS A 237 6.35 21.81 15.19
N PHE A 238 5.05 21.93 15.18
CA PHE A 238 4.16 20.86 14.72
C PHE A 238 4.23 20.73 13.21
N LEU A 239 4.10 19.49 12.71
CA LEU A 239 3.87 19.28 11.29
C LEU A 239 2.52 19.86 10.88
N GLU A 240 2.49 20.48 9.72
CA GLU A 240 1.27 21.00 9.12
C GLU A 240 0.59 19.92 8.27
N TYR A 241 -0.72 20.04 8.11
CA TYR A 241 -1.46 19.20 7.16
C TYR A 241 -0.99 19.51 5.72
N ASP A 242 -0.80 18.45 4.97
CA ASP A 242 -0.57 18.56 3.53
C ASP A 242 -1.90 18.74 2.76
N THR A 243 -1.81 18.86 1.44
CA THR A 243 -2.96 19.01 0.55
C THR A 243 -3.97 17.85 0.64
N GLY A 244 -3.54 16.68 1.12
CA GLY A 244 -4.38 15.50 1.36
C GLY A 244 -5.09 15.50 2.71
N LYS A 245 -5.03 16.60 3.46
CA LYS A 245 -5.58 16.75 4.82
C LYS A 245 -5.03 15.68 5.80
N SER A 246 -3.79 15.28 5.59
CA SER A 246 -3.06 14.35 6.43
C SER A 246 -1.63 14.84 6.63
N PHE A 247 -0.79 14.09 7.33
CA PHE A 247 0.59 14.46 7.57
C PHE A 247 1.56 13.76 6.62
N THR A 248 2.65 14.46 6.31
CA THR A 248 3.81 13.88 5.64
C THR A 248 4.97 13.87 6.63
N ILE A 249 5.41 12.67 7.03
CA ILE A 249 6.64 12.49 7.82
C ILE A 249 7.82 12.76 6.89
N PRO A 250 8.69 13.73 7.22
CA PRO A 250 9.80 14.10 6.36
C PRO A 250 10.80 12.94 6.14
N ALA A 251 11.49 12.98 5.00
CA ALA A 251 12.57 12.04 4.73
C ALA A 251 13.63 12.07 5.84
N ASN A 252 14.19 10.90 6.15
CA ASN A 252 15.18 10.68 7.22
C ASN A 252 14.71 10.99 8.65
N ALA A 253 13.46 11.39 8.90
CA ALA A 253 12.97 11.67 10.24
C ALA A 253 12.96 10.40 11.10
N VAL A 254 13.36 10.52 12.36
CA VAL A 254 13.23 9.48 13.39
C VAL A 254 12.12 9.89 14.34
N VAL A 255 10.99 9.18 14.24
CA VAL A 255 9.76 9.44 14.99
C VAL A 255 9.64 8.43 16.13
N VAL A 256 9.37 8.91 17.33
CA VAL A 256 9.15 8.07 18.52
C VAL A 256 7.77 8.34 19.12
N PRO A 257 7.24 7.39 19.94
CA PRO A 257 6.05 7.68 20.74
C PRO A 257 6.30 8.87 21.65
N GLY A 258 5.30 9.72 21.81
CA GLY A 258 5.36 10.88 22.69
C GLY A 258 3.96 11.29 23.14
N SER A 259 3.91 12.25 24.05
CA SER A 259 2.66 12.81 24.54
C SER A 259 2.79 14.31 24.79
N ARG A 260 1.66 14.98 24.88
CA ARG A 260 1.56 16.38 25.29
C ARG A 260 0.39 16.59 26.24
N PRO A 261 0.43 17.60 27.10
CA PRO A 261 -0.71 17.97 27.94
C PRO A 261 -1.96 18.24 27.09
N MET A 262 -3.11 17.78 27.56
CA MET A 262 -4.40 18.12 26.98
C MET A 262 -4.72 19.59 27.26
N LYS A 263 -5.13 20.37 26.24
CA LYS A 263 -5.43 21.79 26.40
C LYS A 263 -6.56 22.07 27.39
N SER A 264 -7.61 21.23 27.41
CA SER A 264 -8.76 21.36 28.30
C SER A 264 -8.47 20.96 29.75
N ASN A 265 -7.51 20.06 29.97
CA ASN A 265 -7.09 19.64 31.30
C ASN A 265 -5.63 19.13 31.25
N PRO A 266 -4.65 19.97 31.65
CA PRO A 266 -3.24 19.63 31.57
C PRO A 266 -2.79 18.44 32.43
N ASN A 267 -3.61 17.99 33.38
CA ASN A 267 -3.32 16.78 34.17
C ASN A 267 -3.41 15.48 33.35
N PHE A 268 -4.05 15.52 32.18
CA PHE A 268 -4.10 14.40 31.25
C PHE A 268 -3.14 14.60 30.09
N GLN A 269 -2.56 13.49 29.63
CA GLN A 269 -1.68 13.47 28.48
C GLN A 269 -2.41 12.84 27.28
N ILE A 270 -2.18 13.40 26.09
CA ILE A 270 -2.67 12.83 24.82
C ILE A 270 -1.48 12.50 23.91
N ALA A 271 -1.66 11.49 23.07
CA ALA A 271 -0.62 11.04 22.14
C ALA A 271 -0.12 12.20 21.25
N CYS A 272 1.17 12.27 21.10
CA CYS A 272 1.85 13.24 20.25
C CYS A 272 3.21 12.66 19.83
N PRO A 273 3.28 11.89 18.72
CA PRO A 273 4.56 11.41 18.20
C PRO A 273 5.55 12.56 18.00
N ILE A 274 6.82 12.29 18.25
CA ILE A 274 7.88 13.32 18.24
C ILE A 274 8.96 12.92 17.26
N ILE A 275 9.31 13.82 16.34
CA ILE A 275 10.54 13.72 15.54
C ILE A 275 11.67 14.17 16.47
N ILE A 276 12.55 13.25 16.88
CA ILE A 276 13.66 13.52 17.82
C ILE A 276 14.98 13.81 17.13
N LYS A 277 15.13 13.40 15.89
CA LYS A 277 16.31 13.66 15.04
C LYS A 277 16.00 13.30 13.59
N TYR A 278 16.93 13.62 12.72
CA TYR A 278 17.02 13.08 11.35
C TYR A 278 18.15 12.06 11.28
N ARG A 279 18.05 11.07 10.39
CA ARG A 279 19.02 9.95 10.29
C ARG A 279 20.46 10.45 10.21
N ASP A 280 21.31 9.74 10.90
CA ASP A 280 22.76 9.92 10.95
C ASP A 280 23.45 8.57 10.68
N ASN A 281 24.77 8.56 10.57
CA ASN A 281 25.58 7.36 10.35
C ASN A 281 25.37 6.25 11.40
N LYS A 282 24.93 6.57 12.62
CA LYS A 282 24.63 5.57 13.65
C LYS A 282 23.30 4.88 13.38
N THR A 283 22.30 5.67 12.98
CA THR A 283 20.97 5.14 12.60
C THR A 283 21.09 4.27 11.37
N ASP A 284 21.90 4.67 10.37
CA ASP A 284 22.14 3.92 9.15
C ASP A 284 22.74 2.55 9.44
N LYS A 285 23.79 2.48 10.28
CA LYS A 285 24.42 1.21 10.67
C LYS A 285 23.46 0.25 11.37
N ALA A 286 22.57 0.73 12.21
CA ALA A 286 21.58 -0.11 12.89
C ALA A 286 20.58 -0.72 11.88
N VAL A 287 20.13 0.05 10.89
CA VAL A 287 19.25 -0.41 9.83
C VAL A 287 19.96 -1.38 8.88
N GLU A 288 21.23 -1.12 8.53
CA GLU A 288 22.06 -2.00 7.70
C GLU A 288 22.31 -3.36 8.36
N LEU A 289 22.56 -3.40 9.66
CA LEU A 289 22.76 -4.65 10.40
C LEU A 289 21.52 -5.53 10.32
N GLU A 290 20.33 -4.96 10.50
CA GLU A 290 19.07 -5.71 10.32
C GLU A 290 18.86 -6.18 8.88
N GLN A 291 19.25 -5.39 7.89
CA GLN A 291 19.18 -5.79 6.49
C GLN A 291 20.12 -6.96 6.16
N ALA A 292 21.30 -7.00 6.78
CA ALA A 292 22.26 -8.10 6.60
C ALA A 292 21.74 -9.44 7.12
N LEU A 293 20.90 -9.44 8.15
CA LEU A 293 20.26 -10.66 8.70
C LEU A 293 19.15 -11.24 7.80
N ARG A 294 18.77 -10.54 6.72
CA ARG A 294 17.70 -10.95 5.80
C ARG A 294 18.20 -11.74 4.58
N LYS A 295 19.50 -11.69 4.29
CA LYS A 295 20.14 -12.45 3.24
C LYS A 295 20.43 -13.87 3.73
#